data_aa76e7187f7bc1d783bb0e9f7eb4939b
#
_entry.id   aa76e7187f7bc1d783bb0e9f7eb4939b
#
_cell.length_a   1.000
_cell.length_b   1.000
_cell.length_c   1.000
_cell.angle_alpha   90.00
_cell.angle_beta   90.00
_cell.angle_gamma   90.00
#
_symmetry.space_group_name_H-M   'P 1'
#
loop_
_entity.id
_entity.type
_entity.pdbx_description
1 polymer ?
#
loop_
_entity_poly.entity_id
_entity_poly.type
_entity_poly.pdbx_seq_one_letter_code
_entity_poly.pdbx_strand_id
1 'polypeptide(L)'
;AKYLCISFALPFLSAPISGLAYLFYDFNWITWLIINSAVGILFLGMFITFGFAVAQQLNDMKLLALQQQVKLTEAYQRFVPQQLLKNLGKDSILDVSLGDQVNVEMSILFSDIRSFTSISEKMTPKENFSFLNSYLNQMSPIIRENKGYIDKFMGDGVMALFKSSANDSIKAAIGMQRYLKQYNSNSFKNKTHKINIGIGINTGEMMLGTLGDVNRMEGSVISDAVNLASRLEGLTKIYKVGIIISEETYNNINKDLFNTRFIDVVAVKGKDKPVKIFEIFDSDLDKLKHLKIDTLEDFKEAVSDYFQKNFKKALKLFLKINKINPHDNVTEIYINRCQKIIKGGMPLDLWDGINRLDQK
;
A
#
# COMPACT_ATOMS: atom_id res chain seq x y z
N ALA A 1 -0.87 -45.18 -14.60
CA ALA A 1 0.05 -46.33 -14.77
C ALA A 1 -0.59 -47.68 -14.43
N LYS A 2 -1.26 -47.85 -13.24
CA LYS A 2 -1.89 -49.13 -12.85
C LYS A 2 -2.96 -49.63 -13.86
N TYR A 3 -3.86 -48.74 -14.32
CA TYR A 3 -4.91 -49.09 -15.28
C TYR A 3 -4.35 -49.36 -16.68
N LEU A 4 -3.26 -48.71 -17.08
CA LEU A 4 -2.57 -48.97 -18.33
C LEU A 4 -1.96 -50.41 -18.34
N CYS A 5 -1.31 -50.80 -17.25
CA CYS A 5 -0.76 -52.16 -17.12
C CYS A 5 -1.87 -53.23 -17.20
N ILE A 6 -3.03 -52.98 -16.57
CA ILE A 6 -4.16 -53.91 -16.63
C ILE A 6 -4.73 -53.98 -18.06
N SER A 7 -4.85 -52.85 -18.75
CA SER A 7 -5.35 -52.78 -20.13
C SER A 7 -4.48 -53.53 -21.13
N PHE A 8 -3.17 -53.55 -20.96
CA PHE A 8 -2.24 -54.30 -21.80
C PHE A 8 -2.15 -55.77 -21.41
N ALA A 9 -2.37 -56.15 -20.15
CA ALA A 9 -2.31 -57.54 -19.70
C ALA A 9 -3.49 -58.39 -20.20
N LEU A 10 -4.69 -57.82 -20.31
CA LEU A 10 -5.92 -58.53 -20.74
C LEU A 10 -5.85 -59.17 -22.14
N PRO A 11 -5.32 -58.52 -23.20
CA PRO A 11 -5.16 -59.12 -24.52
C PRO A 11 -4.15 -60.27 -24.54
N PHE A 12 -3.07 -60.17 -23.77
CA PHE A 12 -2.04 -61.26 -23.70
C PHE A 12 -2.56 -62.51 -23.02
N LEU A 13 -3.56 -62.39 -22.15
CA LEU A 13 -4.24 -63.54 -21.55
C LEU A 13 -5.26 -64.20 -22.50
N SER A 14 -5.84 -63.42 -23.42
CA SER A 14 -6.82 -63.95 -24.39
C SER A 14 -6.19 -64.68 -25.61
N ALA A 15 -5.03 -64.25 -26.06
CA ALA A 15 -4.34 -64.81 -27.22
C ALA A 15 -3.97 -66.30 -27.07
N PRO A 16 -3.45 -66.78 -25.90
CA PRO A 16 -3.17 -68.21 -25.73
C PRO A 16 -4.44 -69.06 -25.68
N ILE A 17 -5.56 -68.52 -25.15
CA ILE A 17 -6.84 -69.23 -25.06
C ILE A 17 -7.44 -69.50 -26.45
N SER A 18 -7.39 -68.53 -27.34
CA SER A 18 -7.84 -68.72 -28.74
C SER A 18 -6.91 -69.61 -29.56
N GLY A 19 -5.60 -69.52 -29.31
CA GLY A 19 -4.58 -70.41 -29.94
C GLY A 19 -4.69 -71.85 -29.53
N LEU A 20 -4.91 -72.13 -28.22
CA LEU A 20 -5.16 -73.45 -27.71
C LEU A 20 -6.46 -74.08 -28.26
N ALA A 21 -7.49 -73.32 -28.44
CA ALA A 21 -8.72 -73.78 -29.01
C ALA A 21 -8.64 -74.23 -30.47
N TYR A 22 -7.64 -73.75 -31.23
CA TYR A 22 -7.37 -74.15 -32.62
C TYR A 22 -6.66 -75.47 -32.72
N LEU A 23 -6.04 -76.00 -31.64
CA LEU A 23 -5.29 -77.24 -31.57
C LEU A 23 -6.15 -78.47 -31.26
N PHE A 24 -7.42 -78.26 -30.82
CA PHE A 24 -8.38 -79.32 -30.52
C PHE A 24 -9.37 -79.53 -31.65
N TYR A 25 -9.27 -80.54 -32.42
CA TYR A 25 -9.94 -80.83 -33.71
C TYR A 25 -11.44 -81.15 -33.64
N ASP A 26 -12.06 -81.17 -32.46
CA ASP A 26 -13.53 -81.35 -32.30
C ASP A 26 -14.20 -80.06 -31.76
N PHE A 27 -14.20 -78.99 -32.61
CA PHE A 27 -14.77 -77.73 -32.23
C PHE A 27 -16.28 -77.68 -32.55
N ASN A 28 -17.10 -77.91 -31.53
CA ASN A 28 -18.53 -77.62 -31.62
C ASN A 28 -18.72 -76.09 -31.78
N TRP A 29 -19.62 -75.62 -32.67
CA TRP A 29 -19.93 -74.23 -32.93
C TRP A 29 -20.24 -73.43 -31.63
N ILE A 30 -20.79 -74.09 -30.60
CA ILE A 30 -21.10 -73.50 -29.30
C ILE A 30 -19.82 -73.09 -28.57
N THR A 31 -18.78 -73.90 -28.57
CA THR A 31 -17.47 -73.61 -27.96
C THR A 31 -16.78 -72.46 -28.67
N TRP A 32 -16.88 -72.39 -30.00
CA TRP A 32 -16.37 -71.23 -30.76
C TRP A 32 -17.08 -69.94 -30.41
N LEU A 33 -18.43 -69.96 -30.26
CA LEU A 33 -19.20 -68.79 -29.86
C LEU A 33 -18.85 -68.31 -28.46
N ILE A 34 -18.69 -69.20 -27.49
CA ILE A 34 -18.28 -68.89 -26.11
C ILE A 34 -16.91 -68.22 -26.08
N ILE A 35 -15.94 -68.75 -26.81
CA ILE A 35 -14.57 -68.21 -26.84
C ILE A 35 -14.56 -66.83 -27.47
N ASN A 36 -15.23 -66.59 -28.58
CA ASN A 36 -15.29 -65.29 -29.22
C ASN A 36 -16.06 -64.27 -28.36
N SER A 37 -17.09 -64.69 -27.66
CA SER A 37 -17.80 -63.82 -26.70
C SER A 37 -16.90 -63.41 -25.52
N ALA A 38 -16.13 -64.38 -24.97
CA ALA A 38 -15.17 -64.11 -23.90
C ALA A 38 -14.05 -63.15 -24.35
N VAL A 39 -13.51 -63.36 -25.56
CA VAL A 39 -12.53 -62.46 -26.17
C VAL A 39 -13.11 -61.05 -26.37
N GLY A 40 -14.34 -60.95 -26.88
CA GLY A 40 -15.05 -59.70 -27.06
C GLY A 40 -15.24 -58.93 -25.73
N ILE A 41 -15.62 -59.64 -24.66
CA ILE A 41 -15.80 -59.06 -23.32
C ILE A 41 -14.43 -58.57 -22.78
N LEU A 42 -13.34 -59.32 -23.00
CA LEU A 42 -12.00 -58.90 -22.60
C LEU A 42 -11.55 -57.64 -23.36
N PHE A 43 -11.81 -57.54 -24.68
CA PHE A 43 -11.50 -56.33 -25.43
C PHE A 43 -12.33 -55.14 -24.94
N LEU A 44 -13.64 -55.33 -24.69
CA LEU A 44 -14.48 -54.30 -24.14
C LEU A 44 -13.98 -53.82 -22.80
N GLY A 45 -13.60 -54.71 -21.89
CA GLY A 45 -12.97 -54.41 -20.61
C GLY A 45 -11.66 -53.60 -20.77
N MET A 46 -10.84 -53.99 -21.77
CA MET A 46 -9.62 -53.24 -22.10
C MET A 46 -9.91 -51.78 -22.56
N PHE A 47 -10.89 -51.62 -23.46
CA PHE A 47 -11.26 -50.27 -23.91
C PHE A 47 -11.82 -49.40 -22.79
N ILE A 48 -12.67 -49.97 -21.91
CA ILE A 48 -13.22 -49.25 -20.76
C ILE A 48 -12.08 -48.85 -19.81
N THR A 49 -11.17 -49.75 -19.45
CA THR A 49 -10.06 -49.43 -18.54
C THR A 49 -9.08 -48.43 -19.13
N PHE A 50 -8.82 -48.52 -20.46
CA PHE A 50 -8.00 -47.54 -21.17
C PHE A 50 -8.69 -46.15 -21.18
N GLY A 51 -10.01 -46.12 -21.49
CA GLY A 51 -10.79 -44.87 -21.44
C GLY A 51 -10.76 -44.20 -20.07
N PHE A 52 -10.92 -45.00 -19.00
CA PHE A 52 -10.78 -44.49 -17.63
C PHE A 52 -9.37 -43.98 -17.34
N ALA A 53 -8.33 -44.69 -17.80
CA ALA A 53 -6.93 -44.24 -17.59
C ALA A 53 -6.66 -42.91 -18.29
N VAL A 54 -7.12 -42.76 -19.53
CA VAL A 54 -7.00 -41.48 -20.29
C VAL A 54 -7.80 -40.36 -19.63
N ALA A 55 -9.05 -40.65 -19.22
CA ALA A 55 -9.87 -39.64 -18.53
C ALA A 55 -9.24 -39.19 -17.22
N GLN A 56 -8.70 -40.11 -16.43
CA GLN A 56 -8.02 -39.76 -15.19
C GLN A 56 -6.76 -38.93 -15.47
N GLN A 57 -5.93 -39.32 -16.45
CA GLN A 57 -4.74 -38.56 -16.83
C GLN A 57 -5.08 -37.15 -17.31
N LEU A 58 -6.15 -36.98 -18.09
CA LEU A 58 -6.62 -35.67 -18.51
C LEU A 58 -7.10 -34.81 -17.33
N ASN A 59 -7.79 -35.44 -16.36
CA ASN A 59 -8.22 -34.75 -15.16
C ASN A 59 -7.04 -34.31 -14.27
N ASP A 60 -6.06 -35.18 -14.10
CA ASP A 60 -4.84 -34.88 -13.33
C ASP A 60 -4.04 -33.73 -13.99
N MET A 61 -3.92 -33.75 -15.33
CA MET A 61 -3.29 -32.64 -16.08
C MET A 61 -4.05 -31.32 -15.93
N LYS A 62 -5.40 -31.34 -16.01
CA LYS A 62 -6.22 -30.14 -15.78
C LYS A 62 -6.04 -29.59 -14.37
N LEU A 63 -6.04 -30.45 -13.36
CA LEU A 63 -5.84 -30.06 -11.96
C LEU A 63 -4.47 -29.44 -11.75
N LEU A 64 -3.42 -30.03 -12.33
CA LEU A 64 -2.06 -29.51 -12.26
C LEU A 64 -1.94 -28.14 -12.94
N ALA A 65 -2.53 -27.99 -14.14
CA ALA A 65 -2.54 -26.72 -14.87
C ALA A 65 -3.28 -25.62 -14.07
N LEU A 66 -4.41 -25.96 -13.46
CA LEU A 66 -5.16 -25.03 -12.59
C LEU A 66 -4.32 -24.60 -11.37
N GLN A 67 -3.66 -25.56 -10.72
CA GLN A 67 -2.78 -25.25 -9.58
C GLN A 67 -1.60 -24.36 -9.99
N GLN A 68 -1.01 -24.60 -11.17
CA GLN A 68 0.04 -23.73 -11.70
C GLN A 68 -0.47 -22.33 -11.99
N GLN A 69 -1.66 -22.21 -12.59
CA GLN A 69 -2.29 -20.93 -12.86
C GLN A 69 -2.56 -20.13 -11.57
N VAL A 70 -3.09 -20.78 -10.53
CA VAL A 70 -3.31 -20.15 -9.22
C VAL A 70 -2.02 -19.64 -8.63
N LYS A 71 -0.97 -20.48 -8.58
CA LYS A 71 0.36 -20.07 -8.07
C LYS A 71 0.96 -18.91 -8.85
N LEU A 72 0.79 -18.91 -10.17
CA LEU A 72 1.28 -17.83 -11.02
C LEU A 72 0.52 -16.53 -10.73
N THR A 73 -0.80 -16.61 -10.58
CA THR A 73 -1.65 -15.45 -10.22
C THR A 73 -1.26 -14.89 -8.85
N GLU A 74 -1.06 -15.73 -7.83
CA GLU A 74 -0.59 -15.31 -6.52
C GLU A 74 0.80 -14.65 -6.57
N ALA A 75 1.69 -15.14 -7.43
CA ALA A 75 3.01 -14.55 -7.62
C ALA A 75 2.91 -13.14 -8.24
N TYR A 76 2.10 -12.96 -9.28
CA TYR A 76 1.88 -11.66 -9.90
C TYR A 76 1.26 -10.62 -8.95
N GLN A 77 0.33 -11.05 -8.08
CA GLN A 77 -0.32 -10.16 -7.11
C GLN A 77 0.64 -9.52 -6.10
N ARG A 78 1.84 -10.10 -5.92
CA ARG A 78 2.89 -9.51 -5.09
C ARG A 78 3.57 -8.31 -5.75
N PHE A 79 3.53 -8.22 -7.07
CA PHE A 79 4.17 -7.15 -7.84
C PHE A 79 3.17 -6.13 -8.39
N VAL A 80 1.94 -6.55 -8.67
CA VAL A 80 0.88 -5.67 -9.19
C VAL A 80 -0.29 -5.68 -8.22
N PRO A 81 -0.61 -4.53 -7.59
CA PRO A 81 -1.74 -4.43 -6.68
C PRO A 81 -3.07 -4.76 -7.40
N GLN A 82 -3.85 -5.69 -6.86
CA GLN A 82 -5.17 -6.03 -7.40
C GLN A 82 -6.11 -4.82 -7.49
N GLN A 83 -5.97 -3.87 -6.56
CA GLN A 83 -6.74 -2.64 -6.54
C GLN A 83 -6.49 -1.78 -7.78
N LEU A 84 -5.28 -1.81 -8.34
CA LEU A 84 -4.97 -1.15 -9.61
C LEU A 84 -5.83 -1.73 -10.73
N LEU A 85 -5.87 -3.05 -10.88
CA LEU A 85 -6.68 -3.72 -11.90
C LEU A 85 -8.17 -3.38 -11.75
N LYS A 86 -8.70 -3.47 -10.53
CA LYS A 86 -10.09 -3.11 -10.24
C LYS A 86 -10.42 -1.64 -10.57
N ASN A 87 -9.49 -0.74 -10.31
CA ASN A 87 -9.67 0.68 -10.62
C ASN A 87 -9.66 0.94 -12.13
N LEU A 88 -8.86 0.19 -12.89
CA LEU A 88 -8.83 0.21 -14.36
C LEU A 88 -10.03 -0.54 -14.99
N GLY A 89 -10.90 -1.18 -14.19
CA GLY A 89 -12.02 -1.98 -14.70
C GLY A 89 -11.59 -3.27 -15.39
N LYS A 90 -10.43 -3.83 -14.99
CA LYS A 90 -9.86 -5.06 -15.55
C LYS A 90 -9.98 -6.21 -14.55
N ASP A 91 -10.38 -7.38 -15.03
CA ASP A 91 -10.50 -8.58 -14.19
C ASP A 91 -9.18 -9.36 -14.10
N SER A 92 -8.34 -9.25 -15.12
CA SER A 92 -7.05 -9.95 -15.21
C SER A 92 -5.92 -9.00 -15.63
N ILE A 93 -4.69 -9.32 -15.20
CA ILE A 93 -3.47 -8.66 -15.67
C ILE A 93 -3.30 -8.84 -17.19
N LEU A 94 -3.86 -9.90 -17.77
CA LEU A 94 -3.81 -10.18 -19.21
C LEU A 94 -4.65 -9.20 -20.04
N ASP A 95 -5.61 -8.53 -19.40
CA ASP A 95 -6.50 -7.56 -20.05
C ASP A 95 -5.93 -6.14 -20.04
N VAL A 96 -4.79 -5.95 -19.36
CA VAL A 96 -4.14 -4.66 -19.22
C VAL A 96 -3.30 -4.36 -20.45
N SER A 97 -3.53 -3.18 -21.01
CA SER A 97 -2.79 -2.68 -22.17
C SER A 97 -1.99 -1.42 -21.80
N LEU A 98 -0.92 -1.17 -22.54
CA LEU A 98 -0.15 0.06 -22.40
C LEU A 98 -1.04 1.27 -22.72
N GLY A 99 -1.05 2.25 -21.80
CA GLY A 99 -1.87 3.46 -21.92
C GLY A 99 -3.29 3.32 -21.36
N ASP A 100 -3.68 2.15 -20.80
CA ASP A 100 -4.91 2.06 -20.03
C ASP A 100 -4.88 3.08 -18.89
N GLN A 101 -5.94 3.90 -18.76
CA GLN A 101 -5.97 4.97 -17.77
C GLN A 101 -7.40 5.26 -17.30
N VAL A 102 -7.51 5.76 -16.07
CA VAL A 102 -8.76 6.19 -15.48
C VAL A 102 -8.53 7.40 -14.58
N ASN A 103 -9.41 8.40 -14.65
CA ASN A 103 -9.40 9.52 -13.71
C ASN A 103 -10.20 9.13 -12.46
N VAL A 104 -9.58 9.26 -11.30
CA VAL A 104 -10.18 8.91 -10.00
C VAL A 104 -9.80 9.92 -8.94
N GLU A 105 -10.73 10.22 -8.04
CA GLU A 105 -10.43 10.98 -6.83
C GLU A 105 -10.01 10.02 -5.71
N MET A 106 -8.84 10.25 -5.13
CA MET A 106 -8.30 9.45 -4.04
C MET A 106 -7.53 10.31 -3.05
N SER A 107 -7.35 9.79 -1.84
CA SER A 107 -6.35 10.30 -0.91
C SER A 107 -5.03 9.55 -1.09
N ILE A 108 -3.94 10.32 -1.16
CA ILE A 108 -2.58 9.82 -1.32
C ILE A 108 -1.85 10.08 -0.01
N LEU A 109 -1.21 9.03 0.51
CA LEU A 109 -0.37 9.07 1.69
C LEU A 109 1.07 8.80 1.29
N PHE A 110 1.97 9.72 1.65
CA PHE A 110 3.41 9.51 1.67
C PHE A 110 3.90 9.40 3.09
N SER A 111 4.75 8.43 3.36
CA SER A 111 5.48 8.33 4.63
C SER A 111 6.95 8.05 4.37
N ASP A 112 7.83 8.61 5.23
CA ASP A 112 9.27 8.45 5.13
C ASP A 112 9.91 8.35 6.52
N ILE A 113 10.99 7.56 6.66
CA ILE A 113 11.68 7.38 7.94
C ILE A 113 12.60 8.57 8.22
N ARG A 114 12.48 9.16 9.39
CA ARG A 114 13.30 10.27 9.79
C ARG A 114 14.77 9.88 9.92
N SER A 115 15.65 10.62 9.22
CA SER A 115 17.09 10.41 9.23
C SER A 115 17.52 8.99 8.84
N PHE A 116 16.78 8.35 7.92
CA PHE A 116 17.06 6.98 7.48
C PHE A 116 18.51 6.84 6.97
N THR A 117 19.00 7.79 6.18
CA THR A 117 20.39 7.79 5.69
C THR A 117 21.39 7.58 6.84
N SER A 118 21.25 8.32 7.93
CA SER A 118 22.14 8.19 9.09
C SER A 118 21.97 6.87 9.86
N ILE A 119 20.82 6.24 9.74
CA ILE A 119 20.54 4.91 10.30
C ILE A 119 21.19 3.84 9.41
N SER A 120 20.97 3.91 8.10
CA SER A 120 21.45 2.95 7.12
C SER A 120 22.97 2.93 6.96
N GLU A 121 23.64 4.06 7.11
CA GLU A 121 25.11 4.15 7.08
C GLU A 121 25.81 3.31 8.17
N LYS A 122 25.08 2.96 9.24
CA LYS A 122 25.58 2.12 10.33
C LYS A 122 25.29 0.63 10.15
N MET A 123 24.64 0.26 9.07
CA MET A 123 24.20 -1.10 8.75
C MET A 123 24.96 -1.65 7.55
N THR A 124 25.19 -2.94 7.54
CA THR A 124 25.57 -3.64 6.32
C THR A 124 24.39 -3.66 5.33
N PRO A 125 24.63 -3.83 4.03
CA PRO A 125 23.55 -3.94 3.05
C PRO A 125 22.49 -4.99 3.43
N LYS A 126 22.91 -6.14 3.95
CA LYS A 126 22.00 -7.21 4.38
C LYS A 126 21.14 -6.80 5.57
N GLU A 127 21.72 -6.14 6.56
CA GLU A 127 21.00 -5.62 7.73
C GLU A 127 20.00 -4.55 7.32
N ASN A 128 20.39 -3.66 6.39
CA ASN A 128 19.52 -2.62 5.88
C ASN A 128 18.28 -3.20 5.17
N PHE A 129 18.45 -4.18 4.28
CA PHE A 129 17.33 -4.91 3.67
C PHE A 129 16.44 -5.60 4.71
N SER A 130 17.03 -6.26 5.69
CA SER A 130 16.29 -6.91 6.77
C SER A 130 15.49 -5.92 7.61
N PHE A 131 16.09 -4.78 7.93
CA PHE A 131 15.45 -3.69 8.66
C PHE A 131 14.25 -3.11 7.89
N LEU A 132 14.45 -2.75 6.61
CA LEU A 132 13.39 -2.22 5.75
C LEU A 132 12.24 -3.22 5.61
N ASN A 133 12.53 -4.49 5.32
CA ASN A 133 11.50 -5.51 5.20
C ASN A 133 10.72 -5.71 6.50
N SER A 134 11.40 -5.67 7.64
CA SER A 134 10.74 -5.75 8.96
C SER A 134 9.80 -4.56 9.19
N TYR A 135 10.26 -3.34 8.88
CA TYR A 135 9.46 -2.12 8.96
C TYR A 135 8.23 -2.17 8.04
N LEU A 136 8.44 -2.48 6.76
CA LEU A 136 7.38 -2.52 5.75
C LEU A 136 6.33 -3.61 6.06
N ASN A 137 6.76 -4.76 6.60
CA ASN A 137 5.87 -5.83 7.04
C ASN A 137 4.92 -5.40 8.17
N GLN A 138 5.28 -4.40 8.96
CA GLN A 138 4.43 -3.85 10.01
C GLN A 138 3.54 -2.71 9.50
N MET A 139 4.05 -1.86 8.61
CA MET A 139 3.29 -0.72 8.08
C MET A 139 2.22 -1.15 7.08
N SER A 140 2.52 -2.13 6.23
CA SER A 140 1.64 -2.56 5.15
C SER A 140 0.28 -3.11 5.61
N PRO A 141 0.18 -3.93 6.67
CA PRO A 141 -1.12 -4.37 7.20
C PRO A 141 -1.98 -3.20 7.66
N ILE A 142 -1.41 -2.22 8.36
CA ILE A 142 -2.13 -1.06 8.88
C ILE A 142 -2.79 -0.26 7.74
N ILE A 143 -2.07 -0.09 6.62
CA ILE A 143 -2.60 0.57 5.43
C ILE A 143 -3.77 -0.24 4.85
N ARG A 144 -3.62 -1.58 4.71
CA ARG A 144 -4.67 -2.45 4.14
C ARG A 144 -5.90 -2.58 5.02
N GLU A 145 -5.75 -2.66 6.34
CA GLU A 145 -6.85 -2.70 7.31
C GLU A 145 -7.70 -1.43 7.26
N ASN A 146 -7.09 -0.30 6.88
CA ASN A 146 -7.78 0.95 6.64
C ASN A 146 -8.16 1.16 5.15
N LYS A 147 -8.38 0.08 4.39
CA LYS A 147 -8.86 0.06 3.00
C LYS A 147 -7.93 0.78 2.00
N GLY A 148 -6.69 1.04 2.39
CA GLY A 148 -5.65 1.53 1.51
C GLY A 148 -4.92 0.39 0.79
N TYR A 149 -4.25 0.70 -0.29
CA TYR A 149 -3.28 -0.18 -0.91
C TYR A 149 -1.97 0.57 -1.18
N ILE A 150 -0.88 -0.18 -1.16
CA ILE A 150 0.44 0.37 -1.43
C ILE A 150 0.63 0.41 -2.94
N ASP A 151 0.92 1.59 -3.47
CA ASP A 151 1.28 1.77 -4.87
C ASP A 151 2.73 1.36 -5.11
N LYS A 152 3.63 1.92 -4.34
CA LYS A 152 5.06 1.58 -4.41
C LYS A 152 5.80 1.88 -3.10
N PHE A 153 6.94 1.21 -2.98
CA PHE A 153 7.96 1.53 -1.99
C PHE A 153 9.06 2.37 -2.64
N MET A 154 9.52 3.40 -1.97
CA MET A 154 10.55 4.33 -2.47
C MET A 154 11.71 4.36 -1.46
N GLY A 155 12.54 3.33 -1.49
CA GLY A 155 13.54 3.11 -0.43
C GLY A 155 12.87 2.81 0.91
N ASP A 156 12.99 3.71 1.88
CA ASP A 156 12.31 3.67 3.17
C ASP A 156 10.93 4.34 3.16
N GLY A 157 10.60 5.02 2.06
CA GLY A 157 9.32 5.66 1.86
C GLY A 157 8.23 4.71 1.38
N VAL A 158 6.99 4.99 1.78
CA VAL A 158 5.77 4.28 1.34
C VAL A 158 4.83 5.26 0.68
N MET A 159 4.38 4.93 -0.52
CA MET A 159 3.27 5.59 -1.18
C MET A 159 2.04 4.69 -1.14
N ALA A 160 0.96 5.16 -0.53
CA ALA A 160 -0.30 4.43 -0.42
C ALA A 160 -1.48 5.26 -0.91
N LEU A 161 -2.48 4.58 -1.45
CA LEU A 161 -3.67 5.16 -2.07
C LEU A 161 -4.94 4.68 -1.36
N PHE A 162 -5.90 5.60 -1.17
CA PHE A 162 -7.17 5.35 -0.49
C PHE A 162 -8.30 5.91 -1.34
N LYS A 163 -9.13 5.02 -1.89
CA LYS A 163 -10.27 5.38 -2.75
C LYS A 163 -11.56 5.61 -1.96
N SER A 164 -11.73 4.89 -0.86
CA SER A 164 -13.02 4.82 -0.17
C SER A 164 -13.38 6.09 0.58
N SER A 165 -12.42 6.68 1.32
CA SER A 165 -12.62 7.88 2.13
C SER A 165 -11.29 8.49 2.55
N ALA A 166 -11.21 9.82 2.61
CA ALA A 166 -10.08 10.52 3.19
C ALA A 166 -9.87 10.16 4.69
N ASN A 167 -10.95 9.84 5.42
CA ASN A 167 -10.86 9.37 6.80
C ASN A 167 -10.02 8.11 6.94
N ASP A 168 -10.05 7.20 5.97
CA ASP A 168 -9.32 5.94 6.03
C ASP A 168 -7.81 6.19 5.93
N SER A 169 -7.37 7.17 5.13
CA SER A 169 -5.96 7.57 5.06
C SER A 169 -5.45 8.17 6.38
N ILE A 170 -6.28 8.95 7.07
CA ILE A 170 -5.95 9.52 8.38
C ILE A 170 -5.85 8.42 9.45
N LYS A 171 -6.81 7.47 9.47
CA LYS A 171 -6.77 6.33 10.40
C LYS A 171 -5.52 5.48 10.20
N ALA A 172 -5.15 5.22 8.95
CA ALA A 172 -3.91 4.52 8.62
C ALA A 172 -2.69 5.28 9.15
N ALA A 173 -2.59 6.58 8.91
CA ALA A 173 -1.49 7.42 9.37
C ALA A 173 -1.36 7.42 10.91
N ILE A 174 -2.49 7.57 11.63
CA ILE A 174 -2.54 7.50 13.09
C ILE A 174 -2.09 6.10 13.57
N GLY A 175 -2.57 5.05 12.92
CA GLY A 175 -2.20 3.67 13.22
C GLY A 175 -0.71 3.41 13.07
N MET A 176 -0.10 3.85 11.96
CA MET A 176 1.34 3.75 11.70
C MET A 176 2.15 4.46 12.79
N GLN A 177 1.80 5.69 13.14
CA GLN A 177 2.46 6.47 14.18
C GLN A 177 2.35 5.81 15.56
N ARG A 178 1.14 5.30 15.92
CA ARG A 178 0.90 4.61 17.20
C ARG A 178 1.71 3.32 17.31
N TYR A 179 1.75 2.53 16.25
CA TYR A 179 2.57 1.32 16.20
C TYR A 179 4.04 1.64 16.47
N LEU A 180 4.60 2.64 15.79
CA LEU A 180 5.99 3.01 15.98
C LEU A 180 6.30 3.56 17.38
N LYS A 181 5.36 4.24 18.01
CA LYS A 181 5.51 4.65 19.42
C LYS A 181 5.61 3.45 20.36
N GLN A 182 4.75 2.44 20.15
CA GLN A 182 4.80 1.18 20.90
C GLN A 182 6.11 0.43 20.63
N TYR A 183 6.52 0.33 19.35
CA TYR A 183 7.80 -0.25 18.97
C TYR A 183 8.96 0.46 19.67
N ASN A 184 9.01 1.78 19.61
CA ASN A 184 10.07 2.59 20.23
C ASN A 184 10.09 2.47 21.76
N SER A 185 8.95 2.29 22.42
CA SER A 185 8.90 2.06 23.88
C SER A 185 9.55 0.74 24.28
N ASN A 186 9.45 -0.28 23.42
CA ASN A 186 10.06 -1.58 23.62
C ASN A 186 11.53 -1.62 23.16
N SER A 187 11.94 -0.75 22.26
CA SER A 187 13.31 -0.67 21.70
C SER A 187 14.37 -0.34 22.74
N PHE A 188 14.02 0.39 23.79
CA PHE A 188 14.92 0.63 24.93
C PHE A 188 15.37 -0.66 25.63
N LYS A 189 14.48 -1.66 25.68
CA LYS A 189 14.77 -2.97 26.28
C LYS A 189 15.65 -3.84 25.36
N ASN A 190 15.50 -3.69 24.04
CA ASN A 190 16.11 -4.57 23.05
C ASN A 190 17.31 -3.98 22.30
N LYS A 191 17.77 -2.78 22.65
CA LYS A 191 18.89 -2.04 21.99
C LYS A 191 18.69 -1.87 20.47
N THR A 192 17.45 -1.78 19.98
CA THR A 192 17.14 -1.54 18.57
C THR A 192 17.05 -0.05 18.26
N HIS A 193 17.17 0.31 16.98
CA HIS A 193 17.07 1.71 16.55
C HIS A 193 15.63 2.23 16.72
N LYS A 194 15.52 3.48 17.23
CA LYS A 194 14.24 4.20 17.23
C LYS A 194 13.85 4.58 15.81
N ILE A 195 12.61 4.35 15.47
CA ILE A 195 12.03 4.69 14.16
C ILE A 195 10.97 5.77 14.35
N ASN A 196 11.14 6.89 13.69
CA ASN A 196 10.12 7.93 13.58
C ASN A 196 9.82 8.17 12.10
N ILE A 197 8.58 8.45 11.76
CA ILE A 197 8.17 8.74 10.38
C ILE A 197 7.48 10.09 10.30
N GLY A 198 7.59 10.72 9.13
CA GLY A 198 6.71 11.81 8.72
C GLY A 198 5.65 11.29 7.78
N ILE A 199 4.44 11.85 7.83
CA ILE A 199 3.36 11.45 6.94
C ILE A 199 2.71 12.70 6.35
N GLY A 200 2.65 12.74 5.00
CA GLY A 200 1.94 13.76 4.24
C GLY A 200 0.75 13.15 3.51
N ILE A 201 -0.44 13.78 3.61
CA ILE A 201 -1.65 13.29 2.96
C ILE A 201 -2.29 14.40 2.15
N ASN A 202 -2.63 14.09 0.91
CA ASN A 202 -3.42 14.96 0.05
C ASN A 202 -4.54 14.18 -0.64
N THR A 203 -5.69 14.80 -0.82
CA THR A 203 -6.84 14.26 -1.55
C THR A 203 -7.04 15.05 -2.83
N GLY A 204 -7.34 14.38 -3.94
CA GLY A 204 -7.62 15.05 -5.19
C GLY A 204 -7.74 14.08 -6.37
N GLU A 205 -8.06 14.63 -7.51
CA GLU A 205 -8.12 13.90 -8.77
C GLU A 205 -6.73 13.48 -9.24
N MET A 206 -6.65 12.27 -9.76
CA MET A 206 -5.43 11.71 -10.31
C MET A 206 -5.71 10.76 -11.46
N MET A 207 -4.78 10.70 -12.39
CA MET A 207 -4.77 9.73 -13.46
C MET A 207 -4.04 8.48 -12.99
N LEU A 208 -4.78 7.39 -12.87
CA LEU A 208 -4.25 6.07 -12.58
C LEU A 208 -4.16 5.31 -13.90
N GLY A 209 -3.02 4.71 -14.21
CA GLY A 209 -2.86 4.04 -15.49
C GLY A 209 -1.58 3.24 -15.61
N THR A 210 -1.34 2.71 -16.80
CA THR A 210 -0.14 1.94 -17.16
C THR A 210 0.80 2.77 -18.01
N LEU A 211 2.04 2.86 -17.57
CA LEU A 211 3.13 3.56 -18.23
C LEU A 211 4.26 2.59 -18.57
N GLY A 212 5.03 2.90 -19.59
CA GLY A 212 6.23 2.16 -19.94
C GLY A 212 6.33 1.89 -21.45
N ASP A 213 6.89 0.75 -21.76
CA ASP A 213 7.02 0.24 -23.13
C ASP A 213 6.48 -1.19 -23.24
N VAL A 214 6.59 -1.78 -24.44
CA VAL A 214 6.07 -3.13 -24.75
C VAL A 214 6.73 -4.21 -23.89
N ASN A 215 7.97 -3.99 -23.42
CA ASN A 215 8.74 -4.95 -22.63
C ASN A 215 8.61 -4.73 -21.12
N ARG A 216 8.25 -3.50 -20.71
CA ARG A 216 8.12 -3.14 -19.31
C ARG A 216 6.99 -2.14 -19.10
N MET A 217 5.93 -2.60 -18.46
CA MET A 217 4.81 -1.78 -18.01
C MET A 217 4.81 -1.66 -16.49
N GLU A 218 4.47 -0.48 -15.99
CA GLU A 218 4.33 -0.20 -14.57
C GLU A 218 2.99 0.52 -14.34
N GLY A 219 2.25 0.06 -13.33
CA GLY A 219 1.11 0.81 -12.85
C GLY A 219 1.59 2.08 -12.15
N SER A 220 1.04 3.22 -12.52
CA SER A 220 1.47 4.50 -11.96
C SER A 220 0.32 5.46 -11.80
N VAL A 221 0.54 6.41 -10.90
CA VAL A 221 -0.38 7.53 -10.64
C VAL A 221 0.30 8.82 -11.03
N ILE A 222 -0.35 9.60 -11.88
CA ILE A 222 0.14 10.90 -12.30
C ILE A 222 -0.85 11.96 -11.86
N SER A 223 -0.40 12.91 -11.05
CA SER A 223 -1.17 14.10 -10.68
C SER A 223 -0.31 15.08 -9.91
N ASP A 224 -0.68 16.35 -9.96
CA ASP A 224 -0.18 17.36 -9.02
C ASP A 224 -0.55 17.03 -7.56
N ALA A 225 -1.63 16.28 -7.36
CA ALA A 225 -2.05 15.81 -6.03
C ALA A 225 -1.01 14.87 -5.41
N VAL A 226 -0.37 14.01 -6.22
CA VAL A 226 0.71 13.10 -5.78
C VAL A 226 1.94 13.91 -5.33
N ASN A 227 2.35 14.88 -6.15
CA ASN A 227 3.49 15.74 -5.84
C ASN A 227 3.25 16.57 -4.57
N LEU A 228 2.01 17.04 -4.36
CA LEU A 228 1.66 17.77 -3.15
C LEU A 228 1.78 16.88 -1.90
N ALA A 229 1.24 15.66 -1.93
CA ALA A 229 1.31 14.73 -0.79
C ALA A 229 2.76 14.43 -0.38
N SER A 230 3.65 14.19 -1.35
CA SER A 230 5.09 14.00 -1.10
C SER A 230 5.72 15.21 -0.42
N ARG A 231 5.38 16.43 -0.87
CA ARG A 231 5.89 17.67 -0.26
C ARG A 231 5.36 17.88 1.15
N LEU A 232 4.08 17.55 1.41
CA LEU A 232 3.50 17.61 2.75
C LEU A 232 4.23 16.68 3.70
N GLU A 233 4.67 15.51 3.24
CA GLU A 233 5.54 14.64 4.04
C GLU A 233 6.84 15.39 4.42
N GLY A 234 7.55 15.97 3.47
CA GLY A 234 8.77 16.75 3.73
C GLY A 234 8.55 17.91 4.72
N LEU A 235 7.40 18.58 4.67
CA LEU A 235 7.05 19.65 5.60
C LEU A 235 6.92 19.18 7.05
N THR A 236 6.57 17.91 7.27
CA THR A 236 6.50 17.36 8.63
C THR A 236 7.85 17.45 9.37
N LYS A 237 8.96 17.47 8.63
CA LYS A 237 10.30 17.64 9.16
C LYS A 237 10.56 19.10 9.62
N ILE A 238 10.05 20.06 8.85
CA ILE A 238 10.22 21.51 9.15
C ILE A 238 9.39 21.88 10.37
N TYR A 239 8.11 21.50 10.38
CA TYR A 239 7.20 21.79 11.48
C TYR A 239 7.39 20.85 12.68
N LYS A 240 8.20 19.81 12.54
CA LYS A 240 8.45 18.76 13.55
C LYS A 240 7.15 18.13 14.08
N VAL A 241 6.23 17.82 13.16
CA VAL A 241 4.95 17.17 13.44
C VAL A 241 4.90 15.79 12.77
N GLY A 242 4.03 14.92 13.24
CA GLY A 242 3.95 13.55 12.74
C GLY A 242 3.17 13.43 11.43
N ILE A 243 2.07 14.16 11.29
CA ILE A 243 1.13 14.05 10.17
C ILE A 243 0.73 15.44 9.71
N ILE A 244 0.89 15.72 8.41
CA ILE A 244 0.40 16.94 7.75
C ILE A 244 -0.58 16.55 6.64
N ILE A 245 -1.70 17.28 6.55
CA ILE A 245 -2.70 17.13 5.52
C ILE A 245 -2.93 18.45 4.79
N SER A 246 -3.37 18.38 3.53
CA SER A 246 -3.80 19.55 2.75
C SER A 246 -5.18 20.04 3.15
N GLU A 247 -5.55 21.25 2.68
CA GLU A 247 -6.91 21.79 2.80
C GLU A 247 -7.94 20.88 2.12
N GLU A 248 -7.62 20.32 0.96
CA GLU A 248 -8.49 19.39 0.24
C GLU A 248 -8.78 18.14 1.09
N THR A 249 -7.76 17.57 1.71
CA THR A 249 -7.97 16.45 2.64
C THR A 249 -8.78 16.87 3.86
N TYR A 250 -8.47 18.04 4.45
CA TYR A 250 -9.18 18.56 5.61
C TYR A 250 -10.67 18.79 5.33
N ASN A 251 -11.03 19.19 4.11
CA ASN A 251 -12.43 19.39 3.72
C ASN A 251 -13.17 18.06 3.44
N ASN A 252 -12.44 16.99 3.13
CA ASN A 252 -12.98 15.67 2.81
C ASN A 252 -13.03 14.71 4.01
N ILE A 253 -12.57 15.12 5.20
CA ILE A 253 -12.65 14.30 6.42
C ILE A 253 -13.81 14.72 7.33
N ASN A 254 -14.26 13.78 8.15
CA ASN A 254 -15.12 14.09 9.29
C ASN A 254 -14.26 14.69 10.42
N LYS A 255 -14.41 16.00 10.63
CA LYS A 255 -13.60 16.78 11.58
C LYS A 255 -13.82 16.39 13.04
N ASP A 256 -14.97 15.82 13.37
CA ASP A 256 -15.31 15.38 14.73
C ASP A 256 -14.56 14.10 15.14
N LEU A 257 -14.02 13.36 14.16
CA LEU A 257 -13.30 12.12 14.43
C LEU A 257 -11.81 12.31 14.74
N PHE A 258 -11.26 13.48 14.45
CA PHE A 258 -9.81 13.71 14.50
C PHE A 258 -9.46 15.05 15.16
N ASN A 259 -8.43 15.05 15.96
CA ASN A 259 -7.85 16.26 16.53
C ASN A 259 -6.97 16.94 15.47
N THR A 260 -7.48 18.05 14.95
CA THR A 260 -6.83 18.79 13.87
C THR A 260 -6.55 20.23 14.28
N ARG A 261 -5.48 20.82 13.74
CA ARG A 261 -5.26 22.26 13.79
C ARG A 261 -4.63 22.77 12.51
N PHE A 262 -4.99 23.99 12.12
CA PHE A 262 -4.31 24.69 11.05
C PHE A 262 -2.85 24.96 11.45
N ILE A 263 -1.92 24.77 10.50
CA ILE A 263 -0.48 25.03 10.75
C ILE A 263 -0.02 26.29 10.03
N ASP A 264 -0.27 26.39 8.70
CA ASP A 264 0.33 27.46 7.89
C ASP A 264 -0.30 27.53 6.49
N VAL A 265 0.08 28.57 5.74
CA VAL A 265 -0.12 28.72 4.30
C VAL A 265 1.24 28.64 3.63
N VAL A 266 1.45 27.64 2.81
CA VAL A 266 2.75 27.35 2.20
C VAL A 266 2.70 27.46 0.68
N ALA A 267 3.67 28.13 0.07
CA ALA A 267 3.92 28.04 -1.35
C ALA A 267 4.82 26.82 -1.60
N VAL A 268 4.29 25.87 -2.35
CA VAL A 268 5.03 24.64 -2.72
C VAL A 268 5.58 24.82 -4.12
N LYS A 269 6.85 24.53 -4.33
CA LYS A 269 7.53 24.68 -5.64
C LYS A 269 6.72 23.98 -6.76
N GLY A 270 6.38 24.69 -7.84
CA GLY A 270 5.59 24.18 -8.97
C GLY A 270 4.07 24.17 -8.75
N LYS A 271 3.55 24.80 -7.71
CA LYS A 271 2.14 25.22 -7.62
C LYS A 271 2.05 26.75 -7.61
N ASP A 272 1.20 27.32 -8.48
CA ASP A 272 0.97 28.75 -8.54
C ASP A 272 0.17 29.27 -7.32
N LYS A 273 -0.62 28.39 -6.71
CA LYS A 273 -1.47 28.75 -5.58
C LYS A 273 -0.89 28.19 -4.27
N PRO A 274 -0.80 29.03 -3.23
CA PRO A 274 -0.43 28.57 -1.89
C PRO A 274 -1.46 27.58 -1.34
N VAL A 275 -1.01 26.67 -0.49
CA VAL A 275 -1.81 25.60 0.10
C VAL A 275 -1.87 25.78 1.60
N LYS A 276 -3.07 25.73 2.17
CA LYS A 276 -3.25 25.64 3.63
C LYS A 276 -2.95 24.21 4.08
N ILE A 277 -2.21 24.11 5.16
CA ILE A 277 -1.82 22.83 5.75
C ILE A 277 -2.29 22.70 7.19
N PHE A 278 -2.65 21.47 7.55
CA PHE A 278 -3.19 21.14 8.85
C PHE A 278 -2.41 19.98 9.47
N GLU A 279 -2.29 19.98 10.77
CA GLU A 279 -1.74 18.87 11.56
C GLU A 279 -2.86 17.95 12.04
N ILE A 280 -2.62 16.63 12.01
CA ILE A 280 -3.37 15.62 12.76
C ILE A 280 -2.50 15.20 13.94
N PHE A 281 -2.98 15.40 15.17
CA PHE A 281 -2.17 15.13 16.38
C PHE A 281 -2.75 14.06 17.31
N ASP A 282 -3.68 13.24 16.81
CA ASP A 282 -4.26 12.10 17.55
C ASP A 282 -3.24 11.04 17.94
N SER A 283 -2.17 10.96 17.19
CA SER A 283 -1.06 10.04 17.46
C SER A 283 0.00 10.62 18.40
N ASP A 284 -0.13 11.85 18.88
CA ASP A 284 0.83 12.42 19.82
C ASP A 284 0.80 11.67 21.17
N LEU A 285 1.86 11.83 21.97
CA LEU A 285 1.87 11.34 23.34
C LEU A 285 0.73 12.01 24.11
N ASP A 286 0.04 11.27 24.95
CA ASP A 286 -1.18 11.74 25.61
C ASP A 286 -0.99 13.09 26.30
N LYS A 287 0.13 13.29 27.01
CA LYS A 287 0.45 14.56 27.63
C LYS A 287 0.53 15.72 26.61
N LEU A 288 1.23 15.50 25.50
CA LEU A 288 1.38 16.53 24.44
C LEU A 288 0.05 16.80 23.74
N LYS A 289 -0.72 15.75 23.46
CA LYS A 289 -2.04 15.85 22.87
C LYS A 289 -3.00 16.68 23.74
N HIS A 290 -3.09 16.40 25.05
CA HIS A 290 -3.90 17.19 25.98
C HIS A 290 -3.47 18.65 26.02
N LEU A 291 -2.16 18.93 26.12
CA LEU A 291 -1.66 20.32 26.09
C LEU A 291 -2.00 21.05 24.79
N LYS A 292 -2.00 20.36 23.64
CA LYS A 292 -2.45 20.93 22.36
C LYS A 292 -3.96 21.22 22.36
N ILE A 293 -4.76 20.33 22.94
CA ILE A 293 -6.21 20.53 23.07
C ILE A 293 -6.50 21.72 23.97
N ASP A 294 -5.87 21.81 25.15
CA ASP A 294 -6.06 22.87 26.12
C ASP A 294 -5.66 24.25 25.57
N THR A 295 -4.71 24.30 24.68
CA THR A 295 -4.22 25.54 24.07
C THR A 295 -4.78 25.82 22.67
N LEU A 296 -5.71 24.98 22.16
CA LEU A 296 -6.16 25.04 20.78
C LEU A 296 -6.84 26.37 20.42
N GLU A 297 -7.69 26.88 21.30
CA GLU A 297 -8.42 28.13 21.04
C GLU A 297 -7.48 29.34 21.10
N ASP A 298 -6.59 29.42 22.10
CA ASP A 298 -5.53 30.44 22.14
C ASP A 298 -4.66 30.38 20.87
N PHE A 299 -4.36 29.16 20.38
CA PHE A 299 -3.56 28.96 19.16
C PHE A 299 -4.29 29.47 17.91
N LYS A 300 -5.59 29.17 17.77
CA LYS A 300 -6.42 29.67 16.66
C LYS A 300 -6.46 31.21 16.64
N GLU A 301 -6.67 31.84 17.82
CA GLU A 301 -6.68 33.31 17.94
C GLU A 301 -5.31 33.89 17.57
N ALA A 302 -4.20 33.31 18.09
CA ALA A 302 -2.86 33.77 17.79
C ALA A 302 -2.53 33.69 16.29
N VAL A 303 -2.92 32.60 15.62
CA VAL A 303 -2.76 32.45 14.18
C VAL A 303 -3.60 33.45 13.41
N SER A 304 -4.87 33.69 13.82
CA SER A 304 -5.72 34.69 13.22
C SER A 304 -5.10 36.09 13.31
N ASP A 305 -4.62 36.50 14.51
CA ASP A 305 -3.92 37.74 14.69
C ASP A 305 -2.64 37.85 13.84
N TYR A 306 -1.89 36.75 13.70
CA TYR A 306 -0.73 36.72 12.84
C TYR A 306 -1.06 37.02 11.39
N PHE A 307 -2.11 36.39 10.83
CA PHE A 307 -2.54 36.63 9.45
C PHE A 307 -3.21 38.03 9.25
N GLN A 308 -3.75 38.61 10.32
CA GLN A 308 -4.25 40.00 10.33
C GLN A 308 -3.13 41.04 10.53
N LYS A 309 -1.86 40.66 10.54
CA LYS A 309 -0.70 41.51 10.78
C LYS A 309 -0.62 42.10 12.21
N ASN A 310 -1.39 41.57 13.15
CA ASN A 310 -1.35 41.94 14.58
C ASN A 310 -0.20 41.23 15.33
N PHE A 311 1.02 41.31 14.80
CA PHE A 311 2.15 40.49 15.24
C PHE A 311 2.49 40.59 16.72
N LYS A 312 2.32 41.80 17.35
CA LYS A 312 2.55 41.99 18.79
C LYS A 312 1.52 41.22 19.64
N LYS A 313 0.23 41.20 19.23
CA LYS A 313 -0.82 40.46 19.91
C LYS A 313 -0.62 38.95 19.72
N ALA A 314 -0.37 38.52 18.48
CA ALA A 314 -0.06 37.13 18.14
C ALA A 314 1.13 36.64 18.97
N LEU A 315 2.25 37.36 19.04
CA LEU A 315 3.41 37.00 19.83
C LEU A 315 3.08 36.80 21.31
N LYS A 316 2.29 37.68 21.91
CA LYS A 316 1.88 37.56 23.32
C LYS A 316 1.10 36.26 23.58
N LEU A 317 0.20 35.88 22.68
CA LEU A 317 -0.57 34.63 22.77
C LEU A 317 0.34 33.41 22.55
N PHE A 318 1.18 33.41 21.53
CA PHE A 318 2.13 32.31 21.30
C PHE A 318 3.10 32.11 22.47
N LEU A 319 3.56 33.17 23.10
CA LEU A 319 4.40 33.08 24.31
C LEU A 319 3.61 32.51 25.51
N LYS A 320 2.31 32.82 25.64
CA LYS A 320 1.42 32.20 26.64
C LYS A 320 1.29 30.69 26.39
N ILE A 321 1.03 30.29 25.15
CA ILE A 321 0.93 28.88 24.74
C ILE A 321 2.26 28.15 25.01
N ASN A 322 3.39 28.75 24.65
CA ASN A 322 4.71 28.14 24.84
C ASN A 322 5.07 27.92 26.31
N LYS A 323 4.56 28.75 27.23
CA LYS A 323 4.71 28.51 28.68
C LYS A 323 3.95 27.27 29.14
N ILE A 324 2.78 27.00 28.57
CA ILE A 324 1.93 25.84 28.89
C ILE A 324 2.49 24.60 28.20
N ASN A 325 2.85 24.70 26.93
CA ASN A 325 3.33 23.61 26.08
C ASN A 325 4.66 23.97 25.39
N PRO A 326 5.80 23.88 26.09
CA PRO A 326 7.12 24.23 25.55
C PRO A 326 7.63 23.25 24.47
N HIS A 327 6.91 22.15 24.24
CA HIS A 327 7.26 21.17 23.22
C HIS A 327 6.46 21.33 21.93
N ASP A 328 5.64 22.37 21.81
CA ASP A 328 4.93 22.69 20.59
C ASP A 328 5.81 23.44 19.59
N ASN A 329 6.44 22.70 18.69
CA ASN A 329 7.36 23.26 17.69
C ASN A 329 6.66 24.25 16.73
N VAL A 330 5.38 24.05 16.42
CA VAL A 330 4.65 24.98 15.54
C VAL A 330 4.51 26.34 16.22
N THR A 331 4.18 26.37 17.51
CA THR A 331 4.13 27.61 18.30
C THR A 331 5.52 28.30 18.34
N GLU A 332 6.60 27.56 18.51
CA GLU A 332 7.97 28.10 18.47
C GLU A 332 8.29 28.77 17.12
N ILE A 333 7.89 28.13 16.00
CA ILE A 333 8.07 28.70 14.66
C ILE A 333 7.37 30.06 14.54
N TYR A 334 6.13 30.17 15.02
CA TYR A 334 5.38 31.44 14.99
C TYR A 334 5.99 32.52 15.90
N ILE A 335 6.47 32.16 17.08
CA ILE A 335 7.21 33.08 17.97
C ILE A 335 8.40 33.68 17.23
N ASN A 336 9.22 32.83 16.61
CA ASN A 336 10.42 33.26 15.89
C ASN A 336 10.07 34.17 14.71
N ARG A 337 9.00 33.86 13.97
CA ARG A 337 8.51 34.70 12.86
C ARG A 337 8.01 36.05 13.34
N CYS A 338 7.16 36.09 14.37
CA CYS A 338 6.66 37.33 14.95
C CYS A 338 7.82 38.21 15.43
N GLN A 339 8.78 37.65 16.16
CA GLN A 339 9.96 38.38 16.65
C GLN A 339 10.80 38.96 15.50
N LYS A 340 11.02 38.19 14.42
CA LYS A 340 11.75 38.64 13.24
C LYS A 340 11.05 39.81 12.56
N ILE A 341 9.73 39.71 12.38
CA ILE A 341 8.92 40.78 11.74
C ILE A 341 8.93 42.03 12.61
N ILE A 342 8.70 41.93 13.90
CA ILE A 342 8.66 43.06 14.83
C ILE A 342 10.01 43.79 14.90
N LYS A 343 11.15 43.05 14.76
CA LYS A 343 12.49 43.63 14.70
C LYS A 343 12.84 44.30 13.38
N GLY A 344 11.87 44.44 12.45
CA GLY A 344 12.09 45.09 11.16
C GLY A 344 12.69 44.19 10.07
N GLY A 345 12.65 42.90 10.25
CA GLY A 345 13.23 41.92 9.31
C GLY A 345 12.46 41.74 7.99
N MET A 346 11.25 42.30 7.86
CA MET A 346 10.46 42.26 6.62
C MET A 346 9.52 43.48 6.55
N PRO A 347 9.47 44.19 5.41
CA PRO A 347 8.47 45.24 5.19
C PRO A 347 7.05 44.67 5.24
N LEU A 348 6.16 45.32 6.02
CA LEU A 348 4.78 44.86 6.21
C LEU A 348 3.97 44.86 4.90
N ASP A 349 4.31 45.75 3.96
CA ASP A 349 3.65 45.86 2.65
C ASP A 349 3.98 44.65 1.73
N LEU A 350 5.12 44.02 1.93
CA LEU A 350 5.52 42.83 1.17
C LEU A 350 5.13 41.51 1.85
N TRP A 351 4.55 41.58 3.05
CA TRP A 351 4.14 40.38 3.76
C TRP A 351 2.74 39.94 3.30
N ASP A 352 2.66 38.77 2.69
CA ASP A 352 1.45 38.15 2.14
C ASP A 352 0.94 36.95 2.97
N GLY A 353 1.59 36.63 4.07
CA GLY A 353 1.24 35.48 4.92
C GLY A 353 1.66 34.12 4.36
N ILE A 354 2.30 34.09 3.20
CA ILE A 354 2.66 32.85 2.53
C ILE A 354 4.10 32.48 2.90
N ASN A 355 4.27 31.29 3.46
CA ASN A 355 5.59 30.78 3.75
C ASN A 355 6.19 30.11 2.49
N ARG A 356 7.17 30.76 1.91
CA ARG A 356 7.92 30.25 0.77
C ARG A 356 9.09 29.42 1.28
N LEU A 357 8.96 28.12 1.16
CA LEU A 357 9.99 27.18 1.60
C LEU A 357 10.90 26.88 0.41
N ASP A 358 12.05 27.54 0.40
CA ASP A 358 13.16 27.21 -0.50
C ASP A 358 13.78 25.88 -0.04
N GLN A 359 13.20 24.76 -0.48
CA GLN A 359 13.83 23.46 -0.32
C GLN A 359 14.45 23.02 -1.67
N LYS A 360 15.75 22.78 -1.58
CA LYS A 360 16.49 22.02 -2.59
C LYS A 360 16.08 20.56 -2.54
#